data_5ab92fab75f2bb14a995a5fe280b7d03
#
_entry.id   5ab92fab75f2bb14a995a5fe280b7d03
#
_cell.length_a   1.000
_cell.length_b   1.000
_cell.length_c   1.000
_cell.angle_alpha   90.00
_cell.angle_beta   90.00
_cell.angle_gamma   90.00
#
_symmetry.space_group_name_H-M   'P 1'
#
loop_
_entity.id
_entity.type
_entity.pdbx_description
1 polymer ?
#
loop_
_entity_poly.entity_id
_entity_poly.type
_entity_poly.pdbx_seq_one_letter_code
_entity_poly.pdbx_strand_id
1 'polypeptide(L)'
;MSFFLLLMLLLCVGCAKQEESQNHIDNKNKNIVTLAAYRHLAPGNKDAYYCSKILGVWEPLITRDEAGLPAPCLAESWEMQDDGKVWIFRLRRNVYFQNGTQFNADSVIANFDRMKKGLKRSNFYSLSLTLYYPSLISYEKLDEYTVRLVFKEPNINQLYKMTDFGSPMFAPECFDANGDFKDIAIGTGPYKITKNVMNKYVVLKCNDNYWGEKGKIKNFVVRNIPNTDTRYAALKSGEIDGVLDLNAIPPFLADEIKQDKRFAVASNKSTMIRYLALNNGRFPFNDVRMRQAVSLAIDRKNLVDALYMGYAEPTMNVLNYTSPGYKEFPLEHNLAKAKQLAHEVLGDKRCDVTYCINGAEPLQKGEAELIAYWLGKIGLNVHIQSLEYATRAKMLRKGDYDIARLQKGLANGDPYEVLNSFLMPTGSIYISSHTGYQNKELQGLMQEVKHTVDEKERQRIFDRVQEIAVEEEPLVALFNDMNIVAYNKRLKNYKPLIYGVDLSKVELAEKYD
;
A
#
# COMPACT_ATOMS: atom_id res chain seq x y z
N MET A 1 52.48 -38.35 -25.92
CA MET A 1 51.12 -38.12 -25.46
C MET A 1 51.09 -37.19 -24.24
N SER A 2 51.94 -36.18 -24.16
CA SER A 2 52.03 -35.31 -22.95
C SER A 2 52.06 -33.80 -23.28
N PHE A 3 51.91 -33.42 -24.55
CA PHE A 3 51.97 -31.98 -24.95
C PHE A 3 50.62 -31.40 -25.36
N PHE A 4 49.56 -32.21 -25.43
CA PHE A 4 48.19 -31.74 -25.81
C PHE A 4 47.29 -31.42 -24.61
N LEU A 5 47.67 -31.79 -23.38
CA LEU A 5 46.88 -31.51 -22.17
C LEU A 5 47.18 -30.13 -21.53
N LEU A 6 48.26 -29.50 -21.90
CA LEU A 6 48.65 -28.18 -21.32
C LEU A 6 48.07 -26.98 -22.07
N LEU A 7 47.59 -27.17 -23.30
CA LEU A 7 46.99 -26.11 -24.11
C LEU A 7 45.48 -25.92 -23.86
N MET A 8 44.78 -26.91 -23.30
CA MET A 8 43.38 -26.79 -22.94
C MET A 8 43.11 -26.14 -21.57
N LEU A 9 44.10 -26.12 -20.68
CA LEU A 9 44.00 -25.44 -19.37
C LEU A 9 44.22 -23.91 -19.43
N LEU A 10 44.81 -23.41 -20.52
CA LEU A 10 45.05 -21.98 -20.72
C LEU A 10 43.86 -21.27 -21.43
N LEU A 11 42.96 -22.02 -22.06
CA LEU A 11 41.76 -21.43 -22.69
C LEU A 11 40.54 -21.32 -21.76
N CYS A 12 40.52 -22.05 -20.63
CA CYS A 12 39.45 -21.95 -19.63
C CYS A 12 39.65 -20.84 -18.60
N VAL A 13 40.86 -20.27 -18.48
CA VAL A 13 41.11 -19.15 -17.54
C VAL A 13 40.87 -17.80 -18.20
N GLY A 14 40.80 -17.72 -19.52
CA GLY A 14 40.52 -16.48 -20.27
C GLY A 14 39.04 -16.06 -20.33
N CYS A 15 38.09 -17.00 -20.20
CA CYS A 15 36.64 -16.67 -20.24
C CYS A 15 36.02 -16.36 -18.89
N ALA A 16 36.68 -16.67 -17.78
CA ALA A 16 36.15 -16.38 -16.44
C ALA A 16 36.50 -14.97 -15.91
N LYS A 17 37.32 -14.20 -16.64
CA LYS A 17 37.71 -12.82 -16.23
C LYS A 17 36.98 -11.70 -16.95
N GLN A 18 36.02 -11.99 -17.83
CA GLN A 18 35.34 -10.95 -18.61
C GLN A 18 33.88 -10.69 -18.18
N GLU A 19 33.32 -11.41 -17.20
CA GLU A 19 31.94 -11.17 -16.70
C GLU A 19 31.86 -10.53 -15.30
N GLU A 20 32.97 -10.37 -14.58
CA GLU A 20 32.95 -9.75 -13.23
C GLU A 20 33.20 -8.24 -13.18
N SER A 21 33.41 -7.55 -14.30
CA SER A 21 33.83 -6.13 -14.26
C SER A 21 32.72 -5.10 -14.58
N GLN A 22 31.44 -5.47 -14.52
CA GLN A 22 30.36 -4.50 -14.87
C GLN A 22 29.31 -4.20 -13.79
N ASN A 23 29.52 -4.50 -12.52
CA ASN A 23 28.51 -4.23 -11.48
C ASN A 23 28.93 -3.36 -10.30
N HIS A 24 30.09 -2.74 -10.29
CA HIS A 24 30.37 -1.66 -9.34
C HIS A 24 30.00 -0.32 -9.99
N ILE A 25 28.77 0.15 -9.73
CA ILE A 25 28.49 1.59 -9.83
C ILE A 25 29.32 2.21 -8.70
N ASP A 26 30.40 2.86 -9.07
CA ASP A 26 31.37 3.44 -8.13
C ASP A 26 30.64 4.48 -7.25
N ASN A 27 30.33 4.12 -6.01
CA ASN A 27 29.71 5.01 -4.99
C ASN A 27 30.65 6.15 -4.54
N LYS A 28 31.82 6.31 -5.18
CA LYS A 28 32.75 7.39 -4.90
C LYS A 28 32.32 8.76 -5.42
N ASN A 29 31.25 8.82 -6.24
CA ASN A 29 30.74 10.10 -6.70
C ASN A 29 29.78 10.68 -5.65
N LYS A 30 30.23 11.63 -4.83
CA LYS A 30 29.50 12.29 -3.74
C LYS A 30 28.14 12.87 -4.14
N ASN A 31 27.83 12.94 -5.43
CA ASN A 31 26.60 13.54 -5.99
C ASN A 31 25.55 12.51 -6.43
N ILE A 32 25.78 11.21 -6.22
CA ILE A 32 24.81 10.14 -6.53
C ILE A 32 24.29 9.57 -5.22
N VAL A 33 22.96 9.44 -5.12
CA VAL A 33 22.28 8.73 -4.02
C VAL A 33 21.78 7.39 -4.54
N THR A 34 22.20 6.31 -3.86
CA THR A 34 21.79 4.95 -4.19
C THR A 34 20.76 4.47 -3.19
N LEU A 35 19.56 4.13 -3.66
CA LEU A 35 18.47 3.61 -2.86
C LEU A 35 18.19 2.15 -3.25
N ALA A 36 17.54 1.40 -2.37
CA ALA A 36 17.05 0.06 -2.67
C ALA A 36 15.54 -0.03 -2.52
N ALA A 37 14.93 -0.81 -3.42
CA ALA A 37 13.55 -1.26 -3.33
C ALA A 37 13.50 -2.79 -3.36
N TYR A 38 12.49 -3.41 -2.72
CA TYR A 38 12.32 -4.86 -2.76
C TYR A 38 11.74 -5.37 -4.10
N ARG A 39 11.27 -4.47 -4.91
CA ARG A 39 10.67 -4.70 -6.23
C ARG A 39 11.17 -3.69 -7.24
N HIS A 40 10.99 -4.00 -8.51
CA HIS A 40 11.28 -3.04 -9.57
C HIS A 40 10.17 -1.98 -9.64
N LEU A 41 10.52 -0.70 -9.53
CA LEU A 41 9.55 0.41 -9.39
C LEU A 41 9.20 1.12 -10.70
N ALA A 42 10.01 0.95 -11.74
CA ALA A 42 9.67 1.48 -13.07
C ALA A 42 8.84 0.44 -13.85
N PRO A 43 7.82 0.86 -14.62
CA PRO A 43 7.07 -0.08 -15.44
C PRO A 43 7.95 -0.66 -16.54
N GLY A 44 7.70 -1.91 -16.88
CA GLY A 44 7.99 -2.41 -18.21
C GLY A 44 7.05 -1.78 -19.23
N ASN A 45 7.13 -2.21 -20.48
CA ASN A 45 6.24 -1.70 -21.53
C ASN A 45 4.75 -2.01 -21.30
N LYS A 46 4.42 -2.92 -20.40
CA LYS A 46 3.06 -3.42 -20.16
C LYS A 46 2.49 -3.17 -18.77
N ASP A 47 3.31 -2.84 -17.77
CA ASP A 47 2.87 -2.73 -16.38
C ASP A 47 2.79 -1.27 -15.95
N ALA A 48 1.57 -0.76 -15.87
CA ALA A 48 1.30 0.60 -15.41
C ALA A 48 1.11 0.71 -13.89
N TYR A 49 0.96 -0.39 -13.17
CA TYR A 49 0.70 -0.39 -11.73
C TYR A 49 1.83 0.24 -10.92
N TYR A 50 3.06 -0.02 -11.32
CA TYR A 50 4.24 0.52 -10.65
C TYR A 50 4.64 1.93 -11.08
N CYS A 51 3.89 2.56 -11.97
CA CYS A 51 4.02 3.98 -12.27
C CYS A 51 3.52 4.82 -11.09
N SER A 52 4.08 4.56 -9.91
CA SER A 52 3.70 5.27 -8.69
C SER A 52 4.55 6.51 -8.51
N LYS A 53 4.06 7.44 -7.70
CA LYS A 53 4.77 8.65 -7.26
C LYS A 53 6.11 8.39 -6.57
N ILE A 54 6.41 7.14 -6.17
CA ILE A 54 7.60 6.77 -5.39
C ILE A 54 8.90 7.25 -6.07
N LEU A 55 8.96 7.16 -7.40
CA LEU A 55 10.14 7.64 -8.15
C LEU A 55 10.11 9.15 -8.45
N GLY A 56 9.01 9.86 -8.17
CA GLY A 56 8.86 11.27 -8.51
C GLY A 56 8.90 11.55 -10.03
N VAL A 57 8.46 10.60 -10.85
CA VAL A 57 8.48 10.70 -12.33
C VAL A 57 7.10 11.02 -12.89
N TRP A 58 6.06 10.44 -12.32
CA TRP A 58 4.68 10.54 -12.82
C TRP A 58 3.80 11.19 -11.77
N GLU A 59 2.93 12.08 -12.22
CA GLU A 59 2.03 12.84 -11.35
C GLU A 59 0.57 12.61 -11.77
N PRO A 60 -0.36 12.55 -10.80
CA PRO A 60 -1.80 12.46 -11.04
C PRO A 60 -2.43 13.84 -11.19
N LEU A 61 -3.72 13.88 -11.54
CA LEU A 61 -4.50 15.12 -11.47
C LEU A 61 -4.63 15.61 -10.02
N ILE A 62 -4.91 14.69 -9.09
CA ILE A 62 -5.11 14.95 -7.67
C ILE A 62 -4.09 14.14 -6.87
N THR A 63 -3.40 14.79 -5.95
CA THR A 63 -2.47 14.17 -5.00
C THR A 63 -3.08 14.10 -3.60
N ARG A 64 -2.29 13.74 -2.60
CA ARG A 64 -2.64 13.86 -1.18
C ARG A 64 -1.68 14.81 -0.49
N ASP A 65 -2.21 15.55 0.46
CA ASP A 65 -1.40 16.32 1.40
C ASP A 65 -0.80 15.43 2.51
N GLU A 66 -0.11 16.05 3.46
CA GLU A 66 0.49 15.35 4.60
C GLU A 66 -0.53 14.70 5.53
N ALA A 67 -1.76 15.22 5.58
CA ALA A 67 -2.88 14.65 6.33
C ALA A 67 -3.57 13.49 5.58
N GLY A 68 -3.19 13.23 4.32
CA GLY A 68 -3.77 12.18 3.49
C GLY A 68 -5.05 12.60 2.75
N LEU A 69 -5.40 13.88 2.77
CA LEU A 69 -6.57 14.43 2.09
C LEU A 69 -6.26 14.73 0.62
N PRO A 70 -7.25 14.68 -0.29
CA PRO A 70 -7.08 15.07 -1.68
C PRO A 70 -6.56 16.52 -1.80
N ALA A 71 -5.52 16.70 -2.59
CA ALA A 71 -4.85 17.99 -2.79
C ALA A 71 -4.53 18.23 -4.27
N PRO A 72 -4.45 19.50 -4.71
CA PRO A 72 -4.11 19.85 -6.08
C PRO A 72 -2.75 19.30 -6.53
N CYS A 73 -2.70 18.78 -7.78
CA CYS A 73 -1.46 18.41 -8.45
C CYS A 73 -1.50 18.94 -9.90
N LEU A 74 -1.72 18.09 -10.91
CA LEU A 74 -1.88 18.54 -12.30
C LEU A 74 -3.22 19.25 -12.54
N ALA A 75 -4.26 18.95 -11.74
CA ALA A 75 -5.41 19.84 -11.59
C ALA A 75 -5.14 20.82 -10.43
N GLU A 76 -5.29 22.12 -10.69
CA GLU A 76 -5.11 23.18 -9.69
C GLU A 76 -6.37 23.43 -8.85
N SER A 77 -7.54 23.09 -9.39
CA SER A 77 -8.83 23.18 -8.70
C SER A 77 -9.87 22.27 -9.36
N TRP A 78 -10.96 22.05 -8.66
CA TRP A 78 -12.10 21.28 -9.14
C TRP A 78 -13.41 21.81 -8.56
N GLU A 79 -14.49 21.46 -9.22
CA GLU A 79 -15.85 21.79 -8.82
C GLU A 79 -16.73 20.54 -8.94
N MET A 80 -17.54 20.29 -7.91
CA MET A 80 -18.54 19.24 -7.90
C MET A 80 -19.91 19.86 -8.17
N GLN A 81 -20.66 19.31 -9.10
CA GLN A 81 -22.00 19.74 -9.48
C GLN A 81 -22.95 18.52 -9.49
N ASP A 82 -24.24 18.79 -9.57
CA ASP A 82 -25.31 17.78 -9.67
C ASP A 82 -25.14 16.66 -8.61
N ASP A 83 -25.02 17.06 -7.34
CA ASP A 83 -24.87 16.18 -6.17
C ASP A 83 -23.77 15.12 -6.32
N GLY A 84 -22.67 15.48 -6.98
CA GLY A 84 -21.52 14.58 -7.18
C GLY A 84 -21.56 13.74 -8.45
N LYS A 85 -22.52 13.99 -9.35
CA LYS A 85 -22.55 13.33 -10.67
C LYS A 85 -21.68 14.02 -11.70
N VAL A 86 -21.40 15.30 -11.53
CA VAL A 86 -20.56 16.06 -12.45
C VAL A 86 -19.37 16.65 -11.71
N TRP A 87 -18.17 16.40 -12.25
CA TRP A 87 -16.93 16.96 -11.75
C TRP A 87 -16.22 17.73 -12.85
N ILE A 88 -15.83 18.96 -12.57
CA ILE A 88 -15.07 19.82 -13.49
C ILE A 88 -13.70 20.07 -12.91
N PHE A 89 -12.65 19.72 -13.63
CA PHE A 89 -11.26 19.89 -13.23
C PHE A 89 -10.61 20.98 -14.07
N ARG A 90 -10.02 21.99 -13.41
CA ARG A 90 -9.19 23.01 -14.04
C ARG A 90 -7.74 22.57 -13.97
N LEU A 91 -7.10 22.41 -15.12
CA LEU A 91 -5.74 21.91 -15.25
C LEU A 91 -4.73 23.03 -15.07
N ARG A 92 -3.61 22.72 -14.49
CA ARG A 92 -2.47 23.62 -14.32
C ARG A 92 -1.89 23.99 -15.68
N ARG A 93 -1.64 25.28 -15.89
CA ARG A 93 -0.97 25.80 -17.09
C ARG A 93 0.54 25.70 -16.97
N ASN A 94 1.26 25.77 -18.09
CA ASN A 94 2.73 25.74 -18.16
C ASN A 94 3.37 24.50 -17.57
N VAL A 95 2.67 23.36 -17.59
CA VAL A 95 3.20 22.05 -17.27
C VAL A 95 3.62 21.35 -18.56
N TYR A 96 4.82 20.75 -18.54
CA TYR A 96 5.36 20.01 -19.68
C TYR A 96 5.75 18.60 -19.23
N PHE A 97 5.48 17.64 -20.08
CA PHE A 97 6.07 16.30 -19.93
C PHE A 97 7.59 16.37 -20.14
N GLN A 98 8.29 15.38 -19.63
CA GLN A 98 9.77 15.31 -19.67
C GLN A 98 10.35 15.19 -21.09
N ASN A 99 9.53 14.91 -22.09
CA ASN A 99 9.86 14.97 -23.53
C ASN A 99 9.63 16.36 -24.18
N GLY A 100 9.12 17.33 -23.40
CA GLY A 100 8.83 18.68 -23.86
C GLY A 100 7.42 18.90 -24.41
N THR A 101 6.57 17.85 -24.51
CA THR A 101 5.17 17.99 -24.89
C THR A 101 4.39 18.69 -23.77
N GLN A 102 3.49 19.59 -24.13
CA GLN A 102 2.66 20.32 -23.17
C GLN A 102 1.57 19.43 -22.58
N PHE A 103 1.41 19.47 -21.26
CA PHE A 103 0.28 18.85 -20.56
C PHE A 103 -0.97 19.74 -20.68
N ASN A 104 -2.08 19.18 -21.11
CA ASN A 104 -3.37 19.86 -21.29
C ASN A 104 -4.53 18.86 -21.24
N ALA A 105 -5.75 19.31 -21.53
CA ALA A 105 -6.95 18.46 -21.53
C ALA A 105 -6.86 17.30 -22.53
N ASP A 106 -6.22 17.48 -23.70
CA ASP A 106 -6.05 16.41 -24.68
C ASP A 106 -5.20 15.26 -24.12
N SER A 107 -4.17 15.60 -23.31
CA SER A 107 -3.35 14.61 -22.61
C SER A 107 -4.18 13.81 -21.61
N VAL A 108 -5.10 14.47 -20.88
CA VAL A 108 -5.99 13.79 -19.92
C VAL A 108 -6.94 12.84 -20.65
N ILE A 109 -7.60 13.30 -21.72
CA ILE A 109 -8.48 12.47 -22.56
C ILE A 109 -7.74 11.24 -23.09
N ALA A 110 -6.52 11.40 -23.61
CA ALA A 110 -5.70 10.30 -24.11
C ALA A 110 -5.38 9.25 -23.02
N ASN A 111 -5.14 9.69 -21.78
CA ASN A 111 -4.95 8.79 -20.63
C ASN A 111 -6.25 8.06 -20.25
N PHE A 112 -7.40 8.70 -20.28
CA PHE A 112 -8.70 8.04 -20.07
C PHE A 112 -9.01 7.03 -21.19
N ASP A 113 -8.77 7.37 -22.46
CA ASP A 113 -8.94 6.47 -23.60
C ASP A 113 -8.04 5.22 -23.46
N ARG A 114 -6.81 5.41 -22.96
CA ARG A 114 -5.92 4.32 -22.62
C ARG A 114 -6.52 3.41 -21.55
N MET A 115 -7.01 3.98 -20.45
CA MET A 115 -7.64 3.20 -19.37
C MET A 115 -8.92 2.47 -19.84
N LYS A 116 -9.70 3.08 -20.74
CA LYS A 116 -10.91 2.49 -21.33
C LYS A 116 -10.62 1.22 -22.12
N LYS A 117 -9.44 1.08 -22.72
CA LYS A 117 -9.00 -0.14 -23.42
C LYS A 117 -8.83 -1.33 -22.46
N GLY A 118 -8.79 -1.10 -21.15
CA GLY A 118 -8.72 -2.15 -20.14
C GLY A 118 -7.43 -2.96 -20.21
N LEU A 119 -6.31 -2.38 -19.80
CA LEU A 119 -5.00 -3.04 -19.83
C LEU A 119 -4.93 -4.17 -18.79
N LYS A 120 -5.24 -5.38 -19.19
CA LYS A 120 -5.10 -6.61 -18.37
C LYS A 120 -3.68 -7.14 -18.51
N ARG A 121 -2.72 -6.70 -17.65
CA ARG A 121 -1.34 -7.05 -17.95
C ARG A 121 -0.41 -7.36 -16.80
N SER A 122 -0.88 -7.31 -15.57
CA SER A 122 -0.18 -7.96 -14.47
C SER A 122 -1.09 -9.01 -13.82
N ASN A 123 -0.51 -10.05 -13.25
CA ASN A 123 -1.26 -11.04 -12.45
C ASN A 123 -1.89 -10.41 -11.20
N PHE A 124 -1.53 -9.18 -10.87
CA PHE A 124 -1.94 -8.45 -9.67
C PHE A 124 -2.89 -7.30 -9.95
N TYR A 125 -2.90 -6.74 -11.18
CA TYR A 125 -3.63 -5.52 -11.46
C TYR A 125 -4.15 -5.48 -12.89
N SER A 126 -5.43 -5.19 -13.04
CA SER A 126 -5.98 -4.73 -14.31
C SER A 126 -6.25 -3.23 -14.20
N LEU A 127 -5.54 -2.42 -14.99
CA LEU A 127 -5.87 -1.01 -15.16
C LEU A 127 -7.16 -0.93 -15.97
N SER A 128 -8.23 -0.45 -15.36
CA SER A 128 -9.54 -0.32 -16.00
C SER A 128 -10.15 1.00 -15.58
N LEU A 129 -10.75 1.70 -16.52
CA LEU A 129 -11.44 2.96 -16.25
C LEU A 129 -12.53 2.77 -15.17
N THR A 130 -13.26 1.66 -15.20
CA THR A 130 -14.32 1.34 -14.24
C THR A 130 -13.82 1.07 -12.83
N LEU A 131 -12.55 0.69 -12.65
CA LEU A 131 -11.95 0.49 -11.34
C LEU A 131 -11.67 1.83 -10.64
N TYR A 132 -11.10 2.79 -11.37
CA TYR A 132 -10.74 4.10 -10.82
C TYR A 132 -11.85 5.15 -10.92
N TYR A 133 -12.75 4.96 -11.87
CA TYR A 133 -13.88 5.86 -12.14
C TYR A 133 -15.17 5.06 -12.26
N PRO A 134 -15.65 4.43 -11.16
CA PRO A 134 -16.87 3.64 -11.19
C PRO A 134 -18.07 4.52 -11.55
N SER A 135 -19.00 3.96 -12.31
CA SER A 135 -20.17 4.66 -12.86
C SER A 135 -19.90 5.85 -13.81
N LEU A 136 -18.66 6.06 -14.25
CA LEU A 136 -18.35 7.09 -15.24
C LEU A 136 -19.07 6.82 -16.56
N ILE A 137 -19.86 7.80 -17.04
CA ILE A 137 -20.60 7.74 -18.31
C ILE A 137 -19.78 8.39 -19.43
N SER A 138 -19.25 9.59 -19.16
CA SER A 138 -18.50 10.35 -20.15
C SER A 138 -17.40 11.19 -19.50
N TYR A 139 -16.40 11.48 -20.29
CA TYR A 139 -15.35 12.45 -20.00
C TYR A 139 -15.09 13.27 -21.26
N GLU A 140 -14.91 14.56 -21.10
CA GLU A 140 -14.75 15.47 -22.22
C GLU A 140 -13.87 16.66 -21.87
N LYS A 141 -13.22 17.17 -22.88
CA LYS A 141 -12.52 18.44 -22.87
C LYS A 141 -13.53 19.56 -23.09
N LEU A 142 -13.66 20.50 -22.15
CA LEU A 142 -14.47 21.70 -22.31
C LEU A 142 -13.68 22.82 -23.01
N ASP A 143 -12.40 22.97 -22.63
CA ASP A 143 -11.43 23.85 -23.25
C ASP A 143 -10.01 23.25 -23.09
N GLU A 144 -8.97 23.99 -23.48
CA GLU A 144 -7.58 23.50 -23.46
C GLU A 144 -7.11 23.04 -22.06
N TYR A 145 -7.69 23.60 -20.98
CA TYR A 145 -7.29 23.35 -19.60
C TYR A 145 -8.45 22.97 -18.68
N THR A 146 -9.57 22.56 -19.26
CA THR A 146 -10.74 22.14 -18.46
C THR A 146 -11.29 20.81 -18.94
N VAL A 147 -11.43 19.87 -18.01
CA VAL A 147 -11.99 18.54 -18.26
C VAL A 147 -13.24 18.34 -17.40
N ARG A 148 -14.30 17.79 -17.99
CA ARG A 148 -15.54 17.42 -17.33
C ARG A 148 -15.66 15.89 -17.27
N LEU A 149 -16.01 15.37 -16.09
CA LEU A 149 -16.37 13.97 -15.87
C LEU A 149 -17.84 13.89 -15.48
N VAL A 150 -18.59 12.96 -16.08
CA VAL A 150 -20.00 12.73 -15.77
C VAL A 150 -20.22 11.30 -15.32
N PHE A 151 -20.89 11.12 -14.18
CA PHE A 151 -21.17 9.83 -13.56
C PHE A 151 -22.66 9.52 -13.57
N LYS A 152 -23.03 8.24 -13.66
CA LYS A 152 -24.41 7.77 -13.60
C LYS A 152 -25.02 7.97 -12.21
N GLU A 153 -24.20 7.76 -11.19
CA GLU A 153 -24.59 7.88 -9.77
C GLU A 153 -23.67 8.89 -9.09
N PRO A 154 -24.11 9.52 -7.97
CA PRO A 154 -23.23 10.38 -7.16
C PRO A 154 -21.90 9.68 -6.84
N ASN A 155 -20.80 10.36 -7.06
CA ASN A 155 -19.46 9.85 -6.80
C ASN A 155 -18.65 10.86 -5.98
N ILE A 156 -19.07 11.06 -4.73
CA ILE A 156 -18.54 12.06 -3.80
C ILE A 156 -17.06 11.78 -3.47
N ASN A 157 -16.69 10.50 -3.45
CA ASN A 157 -15.35 10.07 -3.08
C ASN A 157 -14.38 9.95 -4.28
N GLN A 158 -14.76 10.49 -5.45
CA GLN A 158 -13.95 10.38 -6.67
C GLN A 158 -12.54 10.95 -6.50
N LEU A 159 -12.39 12.04 -5.76
CA LEU A 159 -11.07 12.65 -5.53
C LEU A 159 -10.10 11.68 -4.86
N TYR A 160 -10.57 10.91 -3.88
CA TYR A 160 -9.75 9.90 -3.21
C TYR A 160 -9.27 8.81 -4.18
N LYS A 161 -10.15 8.34 -5.07
CA LYS A 161 -9.81 7.35 -6.12
C LYS A 161 -8.77 7.89 -7.10
N MET A 162 -8.81 9.19 -7.40
CA MET A 162 -7.85 9.85 -8.28
C MET A 162 -6.46 10.03 -7.65
N THR A 163 -6.31 9.77 -6.35
CA THR A 163 -5.01 9.78 -5.67
C THR A 163 -4.29 8.42 -5.70
N ASP A 164 -4.93 7.36 -6.19
CA ASP A 164 -4.41 5.99 -6.19
C ASP A 164 -3.28 5.76 -7.21
N PHE A 165 -2.61 4.62 -7.10
CA PHE A 165 -1.46 4.22 -7.92
C PHE A 165 -1.72 4.20 -9.43
N GLY A 166 -2.96 3.96 -9.84
CA GLY A 166 -3.35 3.91 -11.25
C GLY A 166 -3.69 5.27 -11.87
N SER A 167 -3.58 6.35 -11.12
CA SER A 167 -4.02 7.69 -11.53
C SER A 167 -2.98 8.60 -12.18
N PRO A 168 -1.66 8.29 -12.29
CA PRO A 168 -0.70 9.17 -12.94
C PRO A 168 -1.06 9.44 -14.40
N MET A 169 -0.72 10.65 -14.85
CA MET A 169 -0.82 11.06 -16.25
C MET A 169 0.52 10.83 -16.96
N PHE A 170 0.45 10.32 -18.18
CA PHE A 170 1.60 10.02 -19.03
C PHE A 170 1.50 10.82 -20.33
N ALA A 171 2.64 11.12 -20.94
CA ALA A 171 2.68 11.71 -22.27
C ALA A 171 2.01 10.76 -23.28
N PRO A 172 1.04 11.24 -24.09
CA PRO A 172 0.31 10.39 -25.04
C PRO A 172 1.21 9.66 -26.03
N GLU A 173 2.34 10.24 -26.38
CA GLU A 173 3.34 9.68 -27.29
C GLU A 173 4.00 8.40 -26.77
N CYS A 174 3.92 8.16 -25.46
CA CYS A 174 4.40 6.92 -24.86
C CYS A 174 3.58 5.69 -25.23
N PHE A 175 2.34 5.88 -25.69
CA PHE A 175 1.41 4.78 -25.94
C PHE A 175 1.53 4.22 -27.35
N ASP A 176 1.47 2.90 -27.47
CA ASP A 176 1.22 2.22 -28.73
C ASP A 176 -0.29 2.11 -29.02
N ALA A 177 -0.65 1.48 -30.13
CA ALA A 177 -2.05 1.30 -30.54
C ALA A 177 -2.88 0.49 -29.52
N ASN A 178 -2.23 -0.36 -28.70
CA ASN A 178 -2.87 -1.17 -27.66
C ASN A 178 -2.95 -0.43 -26.31
N GLY A 179 -2.34 0.76 -26.18
CA GLY A 179 -2.22 1.51 -24.95
C GLY A 179 -1.06 1.04 -24.05
N ASP A 180 -0.15 0.21 -24.56
CA ASP A 180 1.09 -0.15 -23.90
C ASP A 180 2.11 0.98 -24.01
N PHE A 181 3.10 0.97 -23.11
CA PHE A 181 4.23 1.87 -23.25
C PHE A 181 5.18 1.34 -24.34
N LYS A 182 5.54 2.20 -25.29
CA LYS A 182 6.52 1.87 -26.35
C LYS A 182 7.91 1.61 -25.77
N ASP A 183 8.29 2.42 -24.76
CA ASP A 183 9.56 2.39 -24.07
C ASP A 183 9.37 2.88 -22.62
N ILE A 184 10.10 3.89 -22.18
CA ILE A 184 9.97 4.49 -20.85
C ILE A 184 8.69 5.33 -20.78
N ALA A 185 7.88 5.10 -19.76
CA ALA A 185 6.71 5.92 -19.46
C ALA A 185 7.15 7.33 -19.06
N ILE A 186 6.76 8.34 -19.80
CA ILE A 186 7.13 9.75 -19.64
C ILE A 186 6.07 10.47 -18.83
N GLY A 187 6.47 11.12 -17.74
CA GLY A 187 5.61 11.89 -16.85
C GLY A 187 5.96 13.37 -16.82
N THR A 188 5.39 14.07 -15.83
CA THR A 188 5.57 15.51 -15.61
C THR A 188 6.46 15.81 -14.39
N GLY A 189 6.84 14.79 -13.62
CA GLY A 189 7.41 14.90 -12.28
C GLY A 189 8.82 15.51 -12.18
N PRO A 190 9.30 15.73 -10.94
CA PRO A 190 10.61 16.36 -10.64
C PRO A 190 11.81 15.52 -11.05
N TYR A 191 11.63 14.22 -11.32
CA TYR A 191 12.67 13.31 -11.80
C TYR A 191 12.25 12.63 -13.09
N LYS A 192 13.21 12.32 -13.95
CA LYS A 192 13.04 11.54 -15.17
C LYS A 192 13.93 10.30 -15.18
N ILE A 193 13.41 9.20 -15.74
CA ILE A 193 14.19 7.98 -15.93
C ILE A 193 15.14 8.18 -17.10
N THR A 194 16.44 7.97 -16.87
CA THR A 194 17.45 8.00 -17.93
C THR A 194 17.95 6.61 -18.30
N LYS A 195 17.78 5.63 -17.39
CA LYS A 195 18.09 4.22 -17.64
C LYS A 195 17.18 3.34 -16.82
N ASN A 196 16.60 2.33 -17.46
CA ASN A 196 15.78 1.31 -16.83
C ASN A 196 16.32 -0.08 -17.19
N VAL A 197 16.90 -0.78 -16.22
CA VAL A 197 17.36 -2.16 -16.39
C VAL A 197 16.45 -3.05 -15.56
N MET A 198 15.51 -3.72 -16.26
CA MET A 198 14.45 -4.51 -15.62
C MET A 198 15.01 -5.48 -14.58
N ASN A 199 14.37 -5.50 -13.41
CA ASN A 199 14.72 -6.31 -12.24
C ASN A 199 16.12 -6.08 -11.67
N LYS A 200 16.83 -5.04 -12.11
CA LYS A 200 18.16 -4.68 -11.58
C LYS A 200 18.16 -3.28 -10.96
N TYR A 201 17.96 -2.22 -11.77
CA TYR A 201 17.97 -0.85 -11.26
C TYR A 201 17.33 0.15 -12.22
N VAL A 202 16.99 1.30 -11.68
CA VAL A 202 16.53 2.49 -12.41
C VAL A 202 17.45 3.65 -12.08
N VAL A 203 17.82 4.45 -13.09
CA VAL A 203 18.58 5.71 -12.91
C VAL A 203 17.65 6.88 -13.14
N LEU A 204 17.54 7.73 -12.13
CA LEU A 204 16.76 8.96 -12.15
C LEU A 204 17.70 10.16 -12.27
N LYS A 205 17.31 11.14 -13.07
CA LYS A 205 17.94 12.46 -13.16
C LYS A 205 16.92 13.53 -12.83
N CYS A 206 17.33 14.56 -12.10
CA CYS A 206 16.50 15.73 -11.82
C CYS A 206 15.97 16.33 -13.13
N ASN A 207 14.68 16.70 -13.16
CA ASN A 207 14.03 17.38 -14.26
C ASN A 207 14.23 18.90 -14.11
N ASP A 208 15.17 19.46 -14.88
CA ASP A 208 15.49 20.87 -14.82
C ASP A 208 14.34 21.78 -15.26
N ASN A 209 13.35 21.23 -16.00
CA ASN A 209 12.16 21.95 -16.49
C ASN A 209 10.89 21.61 -15.69
N TYR A 210 11.06 21.11 -14.47
CA TYR A 210 9.92 20.79 -13.61
C TYR A 210 9.13 22.06 -13.24
N TRP A 211 7.82 21.98 -13.31
CA TRP A 211 6.89 23.07 -13.05
C TRP A 211 6.79 23.50 -11.58
N GLY A 212 7.15 22.59 -10.67
CA GLY A 212 7.14 22.79 -9.21
C GLY A 212 8.54 23.01 -8.65
N GLU A 213 8.71 22.70 -7.35
CA GLU A 213 10.01 22.77 -6.68
C GLU A 213 10.93 21.64 -7.16
N LYS A 214 12.06 22.01 -7.74
CA LYS A 214 13.02 21.04 -8.29
C LYS A 214 13.69 20.22 -7.22
N GLY A 215 13.94 18.95 -7.50
CA GLY A 215 14.69 18.07 -6.63
C GLY A 215 16.13 18.55 -6.40
N LYS A 216 16.62 18.44 -5.15
CA LYS A 216 17.97 18.89 -4.76
C LYS A 216 19.06 17.88 -5.08
N ILE A 217 18.73 16.60 -5.14
CA ILE A 217 19.64 15.53 -5.58
C ILE A 217 19.62 15.46 -7.11
N LYS A 218 20.80 15.54 -7.72
CA LYS A 218 20.91 15.50 -9.20
C LYS A 218 20.58 14.14 -9.80
N ASN A 219 21.04 13.05 -9.13
CA ASN A 219 20.88 11.70 -9.63
C ASN A 219 20.57 10.72 -8.51
N PHE A 220 19.60 9.83 -8.76
CA PHE A 220 19.34 8.64 -7.94
C PHE A 220 19.59 7.38 -8.75
N VAL A 221 20.11 6.36 -8.08
CA VAL A 221 20.09 4.98 -8.55
C VAL A 221 19.19 4.18 -7.62
N VAL A 222 18.10 3.62 -8.12
CA VAL A 222 17.21 2.78 -7.33
C VAL A 222 17.42 1.33 -7.73
N ARG A 223 18.03 0.56 -6.83
CA ARG A 223 18.37 -0.85 -7.04
C ARG A 223 17.22 -1.74 -6.63
N ASN A 224 16.96 -2.79 -7.40
CA ASN A 224 16.04 -3.84 -7.02
C ASN A 224 16.78 -4.90 -6.18
N ILE A 225 16.51 -4.96 -4.88
CA ILE A 225 17.09 -5.95 -3.95
C ILE A 225 15.93 -6.62 -3.20
N PRO A 226 15.36 -7.72 -3.74
CA PRO A 226 14.17 -8.36 -3.19
C PRO A 226 14.37 -8.99 -1.79
N ASN A 227 15.54 -9.59 -1.56
CA ASN A 227 15.82 -10.24 -0.28
C ASN A 227 16.08 -9.22 0.83
N THR A 228 15.41 -9.37 1.97
CA THR A 228 15.47 -8.45 3.11
C THR A 228 16.87 -8.39 3.73
N ASP A 229 17.50 -9.53 3.95
CA ASP A 229 18.82 -9.59 4.61
C ASP A 229 19.91 -9.00 3.72
N THR A 230 19.85 -9.27 2.40
CA THR A 230 20.75 -8.66 1.41
C THR A 230 20.59 -7.14 1.37
N ARG A 231 19.34 -6.65 1.41
CA ARG A 231 19.03 -5.22 1.42
C ARG A 231 19.50 -4.55 2.71
N TYR A 232 19.32 -5.21 3.85
CA TYR A 232 19.83 -4.76 5.14
C TYR A 232 21.37 -4.71 5.18
N ALA A 233 22.04 -5.76 4.69
CA ALA A 233 23.50 -5.80 4.59
C ALA A 233 24.04 -4.70 3.66
N ALA A 234 23.40 -4.45 2.52
CA ALA A 234 23.77 -3.38 1.60
C ALA A 234 23.65 -1.99 2.25
N LEU A 235 22.65 -1.77 3.11
CA LEU A 235 22.52 -0.52 3.88
C LEU A 235 23.65 -0.41 4.91
N LYS A 236 23.92 -1.45 5.70
CA LYS A 236 24.98 -1.46 6.72
C LYS A 236 26.39 -1.28 6.15
N SER A 237 26.66 -1.83 4.97
CA SER A 237 27.95 -1.68 4.27
C SER A 237 28.13 -0.31 3.61
N GLY A 238 27.05 0.48 3.45
CA GLY A 238 27.07 1.74 2.70
C GLY A 238 27.01 1.57 1.18
N GLU A 239 26.66 0.38 0.69
CA GLU A 239 26.42 0.11 -0.73
C GLU A 239 25.13 0.82 -1.22
N ILE A 240 24.19 1.04 -0.32
CA ILE A 240 23.01 1.88 -0.51
C ILE A 240 22.90 2.92 0.60
N ASP A 241 22.29 4.05 0.28
CA ASP A 241 22.08 5.16 1.21
C ASP A 241 20.77 5.08 1.97
N GLY A 242 19.80 4.36 1.44
CA GLY A 242 18.50 4.23 2.05
C GLY A 242 17.64 3.19 1.37
N VAL A 243 16.58 2.81 2.07
CA VAL A 243 15.54 1.92 1.55
C VAL A 243 14.32 2.75 1.16
N LEU A 244 13.86 2.60 -0.09
CA LEU A 244 12.83 3.46 -0.66
C LEU A 244 11.41 2.93 -0.44
N ASP A 245 11.22 1.61 -0.57
CA ASP A 245 9.92 1.01 -0.27
C ASP A 245 9.64 1.05 1.23
N LEU A 246 8.40 1.44 1.56
CA LEU A 246 7.91 1.44 2.93
C LEU A 246 7.89 0.01 3.50
N ASN A 247 8.31 -0.13 4.77
CA ASN A 247 8.33 -1.40 5.50
C ASN A 247 9.18 -2.51 4.86
N ALA A 248 10.09 -2.14 3.97
CA ALA A 248 11.01 -3.10 3.34
C ALA A 248 12.17 -3.52 4.27
N ILE A 249 12.33 -2.85 5.42
CA ILE A 249 13.13 -3.30 6.57
C ILE A 249 12.12 -3.60 7.69
N PRO A 250 12.06 -4.84 8.21
CA PRO A 250 11.13 -5.20 9.27
C PRO A 250 11.48 -4.50 10.60
N PRO A 251 10.52 -4.36 11.53
CA PRO A 251 10.68 -3.64 12.79
C PRO A 251 11.93 -4.00 13.59
N PHE A 252 12.26 -5.28 13.71
CA PHE A 252 13.41 -5.73 14.50
C PHE A 252 14.75 -5.31 13.88
N LEU A 253 14.89 -5.32 12.54
CA LEU A 253 16.09 -4.82 11.86
C LEU A 253 16.14 -3.28 11.86
N ALA A 254 14.98 -2.62 11.84
CA ALA A 254 14.90 -1.17 11.98
C ALA A 254 15.35 -0.72 13.39
N ASP A 255 14.98 -1.48 14.43
CA ASP A 255 15.44 -1.21 15.78
C ASP A 255 16.95 -1.49 15.95
N GLU A 256 17.46 -2.58 15.37
CA GLU A 256 18.89 -2.89 15.37
C GLU A 256 19.72 -1.79 14.69
N ILE A 257 19.33 -1.34 13.48
CA ILE A 257 20.12 -0.35 12.74
C ILE A 257 20.14 1.03 13.40
N LYS A 258 19.15 1.39 14.19
CA LYS A 258 19.13 2.63 14.99
C LYS A 258 20.26 2.72 16.00
N GLN A 259 20.83 1.57 16.42
CA GLN A 259 21.97 1.53 17.35
C GLN A 259 23.28 1.98 16.67
N ASP A 260 23.37 1.94 15.36
CA ASP A 260 24.50 2.44 14.60
C ASP A 260 24.32 3.94 14.30
N LYS A 261 25.23 4.77 14.82
CA LYS A 261 25.17 6.25 14.71
C LYS A 261 25.12 6.78 13.27
N ARG A 262 25.56 5.98 12.29
CA ARG A 262 25.57 6.35 10.87
C ARG A 262 24.17 6.38 10.26
N PHE A 263 23.21 5.66 10.86
CA PHE A 263 21.89 5.45 10.29
C PHE A 263 20.79 6.11 11.12
N ALA A 264 19.67 6.31 10.47
CA ALA A 264 18.40 6.73 11.09
C ALA A 264 17.26 5.86 10.54
N VAL A 265 16.23 5.77 11.36
CA VAL A 265 14.93 5.21 10.97
C VAL A 265 13.90 6.30 11.15
N ALA A 266 13.15 6.58 10.11
CA ALA A 266 11.99 7.45 10.17
C ALA A 266 10.72 6.62 10.03
N SER A 267 9.67 7.02 10.74
CA SER A 267 8.36 6.39 10.68
C SER A 267 7.25 7.41 10.58
N ASN A 268 6.14 6.99 9.99
CA ASN A 268 4.90 7.78 9.87
C ASN A 268 3.70 6.82 9.88
N LYS A 269 2.51 7.37 10.10
CA LYS A 269 1.25 6.63 10.03
C LYS A 269 1.07 5.95 8.69
N SER A 270 0.69 4.66 8.71
CA SER A 270 0.38 3.87 7.52
C SER A 270 -1.13 3.80 7.31
N THR A 271 -1.54 3.60 6.08
CA THR A 271 -2.95 3.28 5.76
C THR A 271 -3.31 1.82 6.01
N MET A 272 -2.33 0.98 6.39
CA MET A 272 -2.53 -0.45 6.59
C MET A 272 -3.05 -0.75 8.00
N ILE A 273 -4.12 -1.53 8.06
CA ILE A 273 -4.67 -2.07 9.32
C ILE A 273 -4.69 -3.60 9.27
N ARG A 274 -4.56 -4.22 10.43
CA ARG A 274 -4.45 -5.66 10.62
C ARG A 274 -5.61 -6.19 11.44
N TYR A 275 -6.16 -7.35 11.01
CA TYR A 275 -7.35 -7.97 11.61
C TYR A 275 -7.18 -9.47 11.79
N LEU A 276 -7.98 -10.01 12.72
CA LEU A 276 -8.40 -11.40 12.66
C LEU A 276 -9.80 -11.45 12.03
N ALA A 277 -9.95 -12.17 10.92
CA ALA A 277 -11.24 -12.62 10.46
C ALA A 277 -11.64 -13.84 11.28
N LEU A 278 -12.80 -13.77 11.89
CA LEU A 278 -13.50 -14.88 12.49
C LEU A 278 -14.56 -15.34 11.47
N ASN A 279 -14.71 -16.63 11.25
CA ASN A 279 -15.76 -17.13 10.36
C ASN A 279 -17.11 -17.06 11.06
N ASN A 280 -17.84 -15.96 10.84
CA ASN A 280 -19.11 -15.69 11.50
C ASN A 280 -20.23 -16.68 11.12
N GLY A 281 -20.04 -17.51 10.09
CA GLY A 281 -20.97 -18.58 9.71
C GLY A 281 -20.74 -19.90 10.43
N ARG A 282 -19.69 -20.02 11.28
CA ARG A 282 -19.28 -21.28 11.92
C ARG A 282 -19.22 -21.14 13.44
N PHE A 283 -19.62 -22.22 14.14
CA PHE A 283 -19.38 -22.33 15.59
C PHE A 283 -17.86 -22.38 15.86
N PRO A 284 -17.36 -21.66 16.88
CA PRO A 284 -18.09 -20.90 17.89
C PRO A 284 -18.30 -19.41 17.52
N PHE A 285 -17.80 -18.94 16.36
CA PHE A 285 -17.78 -17.52 15.98
C PHE A 285 -19.09 -17.00 15.37
N ASN A 286 -20.07 -17.85 15.14
CA ASN A 286 -21.43 -17.44 14.83
C ASN A 286 -22.16 -16.81 16.04
N ASP A 287 -21.64 -16.98 17.25
CA ASP A 287 -22.12 -16.29 18.44
C ASP A 287 -21.29 -15.01 18.71
N VAL A 288 -21.98 -13.87 18.84
CA VAL A 288 -21.34 -12.57 19.08
C VAL A 288 -20.53 -12.55 20.38
N ARG A 289 -20.99 -13.25 21.42
CA ARG A 289 -20.30 -13.33 22.71
C ARG A 289 -18.91 -13.97 22.57
N MET A 290 -18.79 -14.98 21.70
CA MET A 290 -17.48 -15.60 21.44
C MET A 290 -16.56 -14.65 20.67
N ARG A 291 -17.06 -13.87 19.71
CA ARG A 291 -16.25 -12.87 19.00
C ARG A 291 -15.77 -11.77 19.94
N GLN A 292 -16.65 -11.28 20.81
CA GLN A 292 -16.29 -10.34 21.89
C GLN A 292 -15.27 -10.94 22.87
N ALA A 293 -15.42 -12.23 23.23
CA ALA A 293 -14.46 -12.92 24.09
C ALA A 293 -13.07 -12.98 23.44
N VAL A 294 -12.98 -13.27 22.14
CA VAL A 294 -11.71 -13.23 21.39
C VAL A 294 -11.10 -11.84 21.42
N SER A 295 -11.88 -10.79 21.15
CA SER A 295 -11.40 -9.41 21.15
C SER A 295 -10.85 -8.98 22.50
N LEU A 296 -11.59 -9.27 23.59
CA LEU A 296 -11.21 -8.94 24.98
C LEU A 296 -10.03 -9.78 25.52
N ALA A 297 -9.81 -10.98 24.97
CA ALA A 297 -8.70 -11.84 25.39
C ALA A 297 -7.35 -11.39 24.82
N ILE A 298 -7.34 -10.68 23.67
CA ILE A 298 -6.12 -10.26 22.98
C ILE A 298 -5.55 -8.99 23.64
N ASP A 299 -4.35 -9.09 24.20
CA ASP A 299 -3.57 -7.94 24.65
C ASP A 299 -2.86 -7.28 23.45
N ARG A 300 -3.56 -6.36 22.79
CA ARG A 300 -3.05 -5.67 21.60
C ARG A 300 -1.80 -4.85 21.86
N LYS A 301 -1.71 -4.27 23.06
CA LYS A 301 -0.52 -3.50 23.44
C LYS A 301 0.69 -4.40 23.56
N ASN A 302 0.56 -5.53 24.27
CA ASN A 302 1.63 -6.51 24.38
C ASN A 302 2.03 -7.09 23.02
N LEU A 303 1.05 -7.36 22.13
CA LEU A 303 1.31 -7.83 20.77
C LEU A 303 2.22 -6.86 20.00
N VAL A 304 1.89 -5.57 20.04
CA VAL A 304 2.65 -4.51 19.32
C VAL A 304 4.02 -4.31 19.97
N ASP A 305 4.11 -4.23 21.27
CA ASP A 305 5.36 -4.00 21.99
C ASP A 305 6.35 -5.17 21.75
N ALA A 306 5.86 -6.41 21.79
CA ALA A 306 6.69 -7.60 21.65
C ALA A 306 7.21 -7.85 20.22
N LEU A 307 6.41 -7.54 19.19
CA LEU A 307 6.71 -7.95 17.82
C LEU A 307 7.01 -6.77 16.88
N TYR A 308 6.50 -5.58 17.20
CA TYR A 308 6.59 -4.42 16.30
C TYR A 308 7.47 -3.28 16.85
N MET A 309 8.04 -3.41 18.07
CA MET A 309 9.00 -2.44 18.67
C MET A 309 8.51 -0.97 18.59
N GLY A 310 7.18 -0.75 18.73
CA GLY A 310 6.57 0.56 18.64
C GLY A 310 6.31 1.05 17.18
N TYR A 311 6.53 0.21 16.16
CA TYR A 311 6.19 0.53 14.77
C TYR A 311 4.79 0.04 14.35
N ALA A 312 3.88 0.00 15.29
CA ALA A 312 2.45 -0.21 15.08
C ALA A 312 1.67 0.45 16.20
N GLU A 313 0.41 0.79 15.97
CA GLU A 313 -0.49 1.35 16.99
C GLU A 313 -1.69 0.41 17.18
N PRO A 314 -1.91 -0.11 18.40
CA PRO A 314 -3.05 -0.99 18.68
C PRO A 314 -4.38 -0.26 18.44
N THR A 315 -5.40 -0.99 17.98
CA THR A 315 -6.73 -0.40 17.71
C THR A 315 -7.85 -1.40 17.95
N MET A 316 -9.02 -0.88 18.34
CA MET A 316 -10.29 -1.62 18.37
C MET A 316 -11.14 -1.34 17.13
N ASN A 317 -10.82 -0.28 16.36
CA ASN A 317 -11.62 0.15 15.22
C ASN A 317 -11.31 -0.66 13.97
N VAL A 318 -12.34 -0.96 13.19
CA VAL A 318 -12.23 -1.59 11.85
C VAL A 318 -11.74 -0.62 10.77
N LEU A 319 -11.80 0.69 10.99
CA LEU A 319 -11.16 1.69 10.15
C LEU A 319 -9.72 1.97 10.60
N ASN A 320 -8.88 2.30 9.63
CA ASN A 320 -7.54 2.79 9.90
C ASN A 320 -7.60 4.25 10.39
N TYR A 321 -6.74 4.61 11.34
CA TYR A 321 -6.65 5.93 11.94
C TYR A 321 -6.29 7.09 10.99
N THR A 322 -5.91 6.79 9.74
CA THR A 322 -5.71 7.80 8.67
C THR A 322 -6.97 7.99 7.81
N SER A 323 -8.05 7.24 8.09
CA SER A 323 -9.29 7.35 7.32
C SER A 323 -10.06 8.61 7.72
N PRO A 324 -10.58 9.37 6.75
CA PRO A 324 -11.65 10.33 7.05
C PRO A 324 -12.79 9.61 7.77
N GLY A 325 -13.38 10.24 8.75
CA GLY A 325 -14.45 9.64 9.52
C GLY A 325 -14.02 8.59 10.55
N TYR A 326 -12.71 8.42 10.81
CA TYR A 326 -12.21 7.55 11.88
C TYR A 326 -12.72 8.03 13.25
N LYS A 327 -13.25 7.07 14.03
CA LYS A 327 -13.63 7.28 15.43
C LYS A 327 -12.69 6.50 16.33
N GLU A 328 -12.18 7.15 17.37
CA GLU A 328 -11.33 6.49 18.35
C GLU A 328 -12.20 5.70 19.33
N PHE A 329 -11.75 4.48 19.63
CA PHE A 329 -12.33 3.62 20.67
C PHE A 329 -11.26 3.29 21.71
N PRO A 330 -11.60 3.27 23.01
CA PRO A 330 -10.66 2.88 24.05
C PRO A 330 -10.23 1.42 23.86
N LEU A 331 -8.93 1.17 24.05
CA LEU A 331 -8.41 -0.20 24.03
C LEU A 331 -8.94 -0.97 25.22
N GLU A 332 -9.56 -2.11 24.97
CA GLU A 332 -10.02 -3.03 26.00
C GLU A 332 -9.24 -4.35 25.96
N HIS A 333 -8.71 -4.74 27.11
CA HIS A 333 -8.20 -6.08 27.40
C HIS A 333 -8.75 -6.52 28.74
N ASN A 334 -9.66 -7.48 28.74
CA ASN A 334 -10.33 -7.97 29.96
C ASN A 334 -10.49 -9.50 29.90
N LEU A 335 -9.47 -10.19 30.36
CA LEU A 335 -9.46 -11.65 30.33
C LEU A 335 -10.54 -12.29 31.22
N ALA A 336 -10.96 -11.63 32.30
CA ALA A 336 -12.02 -12.15 33.18
C ALA A 336 -13.37 -12.14 32.45
N LYS A 337 -13.74 -11.00 31.81
CA LYS A 337 -14.95 -10.88 30.97
C LYS A 337 -14.88 -11.80 29.76
N ALA A 338 -13.70 -11.92 29.13
CA ALA A 338 -13.49 -12.83 28.00
C ALA A 338 -13.78 -14.29 28.37
N LYS A 339 -13.29 -14.76 29.53
CA LYS A 339 -13.57 -16.10 30.03
C LYS A 339 -15.05 -16.33 30.34
N GLN A 340 -15.71 -15.33 30.92
CA GLN A 340 -17.15 -15.42 31.22
C GLN A 340 -17.94 -15.59 29.92
N LEU A 341 -17.74 -14.70 28.91
CA LEU A 341 -18.43 -14.76 27.62
C LEU A 341 -18.17 -16.06 26.86
N ALA A 342 -16.93 -16.52 26.85
CA ALA A 342 -16.57 -17.80 26.24
C ALA A 342 -17.23 -19.00 26.95
N HIS A 343 -17.30 -18.99 28.30
CA HIS A 343 -17.99 -20.03 29.06
C HIS A 343 -19.51 -20.06 28.81
N GLU A 344 -20.14 -18.89 28.59
CA GLU A 344 -21.55 -18.82 28.21
C GLU A 344 -21.82 -19.52 26.86
N VAL A 345 -20.83 -19.59 25.94
CA VAL A 345 -20.95 -20.23 24.64
C VAL A 345 -20.50 -21.69 24.64
N LEU A 346 -19.38 -21.99 25.31
CA LEU A 346 -18.72 -23.30 25.25
C LEU A 346 -19.11 -24.20 26.44
N GLY A 347 -19.59 -23.61 27.56
CA GLY A 347 -19.65 -24.29 28.86
C GLY A 347 -18.25 -24.67 29.34
N ASP A 348 -18.11 -25.82 29.93
CA ASP A 348 -16.81 -26.37 30.39
C ASP A 348 -15.99 -27.04 29.29
N LYS A 349 -16.48 -27.04 28.06
CA LYS A 349 -15.81 -27.69 26.92
C LYS A 349 -14.76 -26.79 26.29
N ARG A 350 -13.71 -27.43 25.75
CA ARG A 350 -12.78 -26.75 24.85
C ARG A 350 -13.24 -26.92 23.41
N CYS A 351 -12.94 -25.94 22.57
CA CYS A 351 -13.27 -25.96 21.14
C CYS A 351 -12.00 -25.90 20.30
N ASP A 352 -11.84 -26.86 19.39
CA ASP A 352 -10.75 -26.84 18.43
C ASP A 352 -11.06 -25.87 17.28
N VAL A 353 -10.12 -24.99 16.98
CA VAL A 353 -10.25 -23.99 15.91
C VAL A 353 -8.97 -23.88 15.08
N THR A 354 -9.12 -23.71 13.79
CA THR A 354 -8.03 -23.57 12.84
C THR A 354 -7.70 -22.10 12.62
N TYR A 355 -6.41 -21.74 12.74
CA TYR A 355 -5.93 -20.40 12.46
C TYR A 355 -5.00 -20.39 11.24
N CYS A 356 -5.47 -19.83 10.11
CA CYS A 356 -4.75 -19.78 8.84
C CYS A 356 -3.89 -18.52 8.71
N ILE A 357 -2.58 -18.68 8.55
CA ILE A 357 -1.61 -17.60 8.33
C ILE A 357 -0.89 -17.75 6.99
N ASN A 358 -0.29 -16.65 6.50
CA ASN A 358 0.60 -16.67 5.35
C ASN A 358 2.02 -17.05 5.79
N GLY A 359 2.50 -18.21 5.36
CA GLY A 359 3.83 -18.72 5.75
C GLY A 359 5.00 -17.90 5.21
N ALA A 360 4.78 -17.07 4.21
CA ALA A 360 5.82 -16.21 3.65
C ALA A 360 6.06 -14.91 4.47
N GLU A 361 5.20 -14.60 5.46
CA GLU A 361 5.33 -13.40 6.30
C GLU A 361 5.92 -13.75 7.68
N PRO A 362 7.19 -13.39 7.96
CA PRO A 362 7.89 -13.87 9.17
C PRO A 362 7.20 -13.52 10.49
N LEU A 363 6.60 -12.32 10.60
CA LEU A 363 5.95 -11.87 11.83
C LEU A 363 4.60 -12.55 12.09
N GLN A 364 3.90 -13.04 11.05
CA GLN A 364 2.59 -13.66 11.24
C GLN A 364 2.63 -14.92 12.10
N LYS A 365 3.74 -15.66 12.09
CA LYS A 365 3.88 -16.85 12.94
C LYS A 365 3.93 -16.45 14.41
N GLY A 366 4.78 -15.49 14.77
CA GLY A 366 4.86 -14.98 16.15
C GLY A 366 3.55 -14.35 16.62
N GLU A 367 2.86 -13.58 15.76
CA GLU A 367 1.53 -13.06 16.04
C GLU A 367 0.55 -14.19 16.36
N ALA A 368 0.53 -15.23 15.53
CA ALA A 368 -0.41 -16.34 15.69
C ALA A 368 -0.13 -17.16 16.95
N GLU A 369 1.13 -17.39 17.30
CA GLU A 369 1.52 -18.10 18.53
C GLU A 369 1.09 -17.32 19.78
N LEU A 370 1.30 -16.01 19.80
CA LEU A 370 0.91 -15.15 20.91
C LEU A 370 -0.62 -15.05 21.03
N ILE A 371 -1.33 -14.89 19.93
CA ILE A 371 -2.80 -14.89 19.89
C ILE A 371 -3.34 -16.25 20.35
N ALA A 372 -2.81 -17.36 19.85
CA ALA A 372 -3.22 -18.70 20.25
C ALA A 372 -3.05 -18.93 21.75
N TYR A 373 -1.98 -18.42 22.36
CA TYR A 373 -1.78 -18.45 23.79
C TYR A 373 -2.92 -17.74 24.55
N TRP A 374 -3.32 -16.54 24.15
CA TRP A 374 -4.42 -15.83 24.80
C TRP A 374 -5.77 -16.54 24.58
N LEU A 375 -6.04 -17.01 23.37
CA LEU A 375 -7.27 -17.73 23.06
C LEU A 375 -7.37 -19.06 23.78
N GLY A 376 -6.24 -19.70 24.06
CA GLY A 376 -6.16 -20.89 24.92
C GLY A 376 -6.71 -20.65 26.32
N LYS A 377 -6.59 -19.41 26.85
CA LYS A 377 -7.10 -19.05 28.20
C LYS A 377 -8.62 -18.90 28.27
N ILE A 378 -9.29 -18.79 27.12
CA ILE A 378 -10.76 -18.70 27.00
C ILE A 378 -11.40 -19.97 26.43
N GLY A 379 -10.67 -21.11 26.46
CA GLY A 379 -11.24 -22.41 26.08
C GLY A 379 -11.07 -22.80 24.60
N LEU A 380 -10.34 -22.03 23.78
CA LEU A 380 -10.06 -22.41 22.39
C LEU A 380 -8.72 -23.17 22.29
N ASN A 381 -8.73 -24.31 21.58
CA ASN A 381 -7.53 -25.02 21.16
C ASN A 381 -7.19 -24.55 19.73
N VAL A 382 -6.19 -23.69 19.58
CA VAL A 382 -5.88 -23.06 18.30
C VAL A 382 -4.82 -23.87 17.53
N HIS A 383 -5.20 -24.38 16.37
CA HIS A 383 -4.31 -25.11 15.43
C HIS A 383 -3.84 -24.16 14.34
N ILE A 384 -2.59 -23.68 14.44
CA ILE A 384 -1.99 -22.76 13.47
C ILE A 384 -1.62 -23.50 12.20
N GLN A 385 -2.16 -23.05 11.07
CA GLN A 385 -1.83 -23.54 9.73
C GLN A 385 -1.06 -22.47 8.95
N SER A 386 0.23 -22.68 8.76
CA SER A 386 1.09 -21.85 7.92
C SER A 386 1.00 -22.31 6.48
N LEU A 387 0.38 -21.51 5.61
CA LEU A 387 0.03 -21.89 4.25
C LEU A 387 0.71 -20.95 3.24
N GLU A 388 0.96 -21.52 2.04
CA GLU A 388 1.32 -20.74 0.87
C GLU A 388 0.12 -19.87 0.44
N TYR A 389 0.39 -18.69 -0.15
CA TYR A 389 -0.61 -17.67 -0.46
C TYR A 389 -1.81 -18.19 -1.27
N ALA A 390 -1.57 -18.94 -2.37
CA ALA A 390 -2.64 -19.43 -3.25
C ALA A 390 -3.52 -20.49 -2.55
N THR A 391 -2.90 -21.39 -1.79
CA THR A 391 -3.59 -22.41 -0.98
C THR A 391 -4.46 -21.76 0.08
N ARG A 392 -3.90 -20.80 0.82
CA ARG A 392 -4.62 -20.02 1.82
C ARG A 392 -5.81 -19.27 1.19
N ALA A 393 -5.61 -18.56 0.09
CA ALA A 393 -6.67 -17.82 -0.60
C ALA A 393 -7.81 -18.75 -1.07
N LYS A 394 -7.51 -19.98 -1.49
CA LYS A 394 -8.52 -20.99 -1.85
C LYS A 394 -9.33 -21.45 -0.65
N MET A 395 -8.68 -21.69 0.49
CA MET A 395 -9.36 -22.08 1.75
C MET A 395 -10.29 -20.98 2.24
N LEU A 396 -9.80 -19.73 2.27
CA LEU A 396 -10.61 -18.60 2.70
C LEU A 396 -11.88 -18.43 1.84
N ARG A 397 -11.74 -18.49 0.51
CA ARG A 397 -12.90 -18.40 -0.40
C ARG A 397 -13.94 -19.49 -0.20
N LYS A 398 -13.54 -20.67 0.28
CA LYS A 398 -14.44 -21.78 0.59
C LYS A 398 -15.06 -21.69 1.98
N GLY A 399 -14.57 -20.80 2.84
CA GLY A 399 -14.93 -20.76 4.25
C GLY A 399 -14.36 -21.94 5.07
N ASP A 400 -13.30 -22.60 4.59
CA ASP A 400 -12.67 -23.75 5.26
C ASP A 400 -11.64 -23.27 6.29
N TYR A 401 -12.03 -22.37 7.17
CA TYR A 401 -11.20 -21.84 8.25
C TYR A 401 -12.10 -21.36 9.39
N ASP A 402 -11.52 -21.20 10.57
CA ASP A 402 -12.20 -20.61 11.72
C ASP A 402 -11.64 -19.22 12.01
N ILE A 403 -10.32 -19.05 12.00
CA ILE A 403 -9.60 -17.78 12.17
C ILE A 403 -8.65 -17.57 10.99
N ALA A 404 -8.57 -16.35 10.47
CA ALA A 404 -7.60 -15.97 9.47
C ALA A 404 -7.01 -14.59 9.72
N ARG A 405 -5.70 -14.42 9.45
CA ARG A 405 -5.02 -13.13 9.50
C ARG A 405 -5.33 -12.34 8.24
N LEU A 406 -6.02 -11.24 8.34
CA LEU A 406 -6.32 -10.32 7.23
C LEU A 406 -5.63 -8.97 7.41
N GLN A 407 -5.59 -8.22 6.33
CA GLN A 407 -5.07 -6.87 6.28
C GLN A 407 -5.76 -6.06 5.18
N LYS A 408 -5.84 -4.76 5.36
CA LYS A 408 -6.34 -3.84 4.34
C LYS A 408 -5.54 -2.54 4.39
N GLY A 409 -5.06 -2.11 3.25
CA GLY A 409 -4.57 -0.77 3.03
C GLY A 409 -5.67 0.11 2.46
N LEU A 410 -5.73 1.34 2.92
CA LEU A 410 -6.56 2.39 2.33
C LEU A 410 -5.76 3.05 1.23
N ALA A 411 -5.73 2.44 0.05
CA ALA A 411 -5.04 3.04 -1.08
C ALA A 411 -5.64 4.40 -1.45
N ASN A 412 -6.95 4.56 -1.31
CA ASN A 412 -7.68 5.75 -1.75
C ASN A 412 -8.33 6.59 -0.63
N GLY A 413 -8.19 6.19 0.64
CA GLY A 413 -8.71 6.97 1.78
C GLY A 413 -10.23 7.04 1.92
N ASP A 414 -10.99 6.32 1.10
CA ASP A 414 -12.46 6.30 1.17
C ASP A 414 -12.95 5.34 2.27
N PRO A 415 -13.52 5.83 3.39
CA PRO A 415 -13.99 4.98 4.47
C PRO A 415 -15.12 4.03 4.02
N TYR A 416 -15.97 4.46 3.09
CA TYR A 416 -17.03 3.61 2.54
C TYR A 416 -16.45 2.35 1.90
N GLU A 417 -15.44 2.47 1.05
CA GLU A 417 -14.83 1.33 0.35
C GLU A 417 -14.22 0.32 1.31
N VAL A 418 -13.63 0.79 2.41
CA VAL A 418 -13.06 -0.09 3.43
C VAL A 418 -14.16 -0.85 4.17
N LEU A 419 -15.13 -0.12 4.72
CA LEU A 419 -16.24 -0.72 5.47
C LEU A 419 -17.06 -1.66 4.57
N ASN A 420 -17.35 -1.22 3.33
CA ASN A 420 -18.03 -2.05 2.34
C ASN A 420 -17.27 -3.36 2.08
N SER A 421 -15.94 -3.27 1.90
CA SER A 421 -15.14 -4.44 1.53
C SER A 421 -15.18 -5.55 2.58
N PHE A 422 -15.31 -5.23 3.86
CA PHE A 422 -15.32 -6.19 4.96
C PHE A 422 -16.73 -6.55 5.46
N LEU A 423 -17.61 -5.55 5.57
CA LEU A 423 -18.84 -5.66 6.34
C LEU A 423 -20.07 -5.94 5.45
N MET A 424 -19.97 -5.66 4.15
CA MET A 424 -21.09 -5.83 3.23
C MET A 424 -20.96 -7.13 2.42
N PRO A 425 -22.09 -7.87 2.17
CA PRO A 425 -22.08 -9.09 1.37
C PRO A 425 -21.54 -8.92 -0.06
N THR A 426 -21.57 -7.69 -0.59
CA THR A 426 -21.00 -7.31 -1.88
C THR A 426 -19.52 -6.97 -1.84
N GLY A 427 -18.93 -6.91 -0.64
CA GLY A 427 -17.57 -6.47 -0.41
C GLY A 427 -16.52 -7.49 -0.87
N SER A 428 -15.42 -6.99 -1.43
CA SER A 428 -14.37 -7.84 -2.01
C SER A 428 -13.71 -8.79 -1.00
N ILE A 429 -13.48 -8.33 0.23
CA ILE A 429 -12.89 -9.15 1.29
C ILE A 429 -13.94 -10.04 1.93
N TYR A 430 -15.16 -9.54 2.13
CA TYR A 430 -16.29 -10.36 2.59
C TYR A 430 -16.45 -11.61 1.71
N ILE A 431 -16.49 -11.44 0.38
CA ILE A 431 -16.60 -12.54 -0.59
C ILE A 431 -15.35 -13.42 -0.59
N SER A 432 -14.16 -12.83 -0.66
CA SER A 432 -12.91 -13.58 -0.78
C SER A 432 -12.48 -14.31 0.50
N SER A 433 -13.01 -13.90 1.65
CA SER A 433 -12.73 -14.52 2.94
C SER A 433 -13.95 -15.23 3.54
N HIS A 434 -15.09 -15.23 2.87
CA HIS A 434 -16.32 -15.90 3.28
C HIS A 434 -16.67 -15.63 4.76
N THR A 435 -16.65 -14.35 5.17
CA THR A 435 -16.80 -13.96 6.58
C THR A 435 -18.14 -14.35 7.21
N GLY A 436 -19.21 -14.41 6.40
CA GLY A 436 -20.54 -14.85 6.85
C GLY A 436 -21.27 -13.85 7.75
N TYR A 437 -20.73 -12.66 8.00
CA TYR A 437 -21.33 -11.65 8.85
C TYR A 437 -22.60 -11.03 8.24
N GLN A 438 -23.62 -10.83 9.06
CA GLN A 438 -24.85 -10.16 8.65
C GLN A 438 -25.39 -9.28 9.78
N ASN A 439 -25.66 -8.02 9.47
CA ASN A 439 -26.36 -7.08 10.34
C ASN A 439 -27.22 -6.15 9.48
N LYS A 440 -28.54 -6.17 9.68
CA LYS A 440 -29.49 -5.38 8.86
C LYS A 440 -29.38 -3.88 9.08
N GLU A 441 -29.13 -3.44 10.32
CA GLU A 441 -28.94 -2.02 10.67
C GLU A 441 -27.71 -1.48 9.93
N LEU A 442 -26.56 -2.17 10.08
CA LEU A 442 -25.31 -1.80 9.42
C LEU A 442 -25.47 -1.76 7.88
N GLN A 443 -26.13 -2.76 7.29
CA GLN A 443 -26.36 -2.81 5.85
C GLN A 443 -27.23 -1.64 5.37
N GLY A 444 -28.25 -1.26 6.15
CA GLY A 444 -29.07 -0.07 5.88
C GLY A 444 -28.27 1.22 5.91
N LEU A 445 -27.47 1.43 6.96
CA LEU A 445 -26.59 2.59 7.11
C LEU A 445 -25.55 2.68 5.96
N MET A 446 -24.99 1.56 5.54
CA MET A 446 -24.04 1.51 4.41
C MET A 446 -24.70 1.84 3.07
N GLN A 447 -26.00 1.52 2.87
CA GLN A 447 -26.72 1.95 1.69
C GLN A 447 -27.06 3.45 1.76
N GLU A 448 -27.46 3.95 2.92
CA GLU A 448 -27.76 5.36 3.15
C GLU A 448 -26.55 6.27 2.88
N VAL A 449 -25.39 5.96 3.48
CA VAL A 449 -24.16 6.78 3.35
C VAL A 449 -23.65 6.88 1.92
N LYS A 450 -23.96 5.91 1.08
CA LYS A 450 -23.59 5.91 -0.35
C LYS A 450 -24.21 7.08 -1.11
N HIS A 451 -25.39 7.52 -0.68
CA HIS A 451 -26.17 8.58 -1.33
C HIS A 451 -26.21 9.89 -0.51
N THR A 452 -25.63 9.91 0.67
CA THR A 452 -25.62 11.07 1.55
C THR A 452 -24.49 12.01 1.13
N VAL A 453 -24.82 13.25 0.78
CA VAL A 453 -23.87 14.30 0.36
C VAL A 453 -23.40 15.15 1.56
N ASP A 454 -24.29 15.40 2.52
CA ASP A 454 -23.97 16.20 3.71
C ASP A 454 -22.88 15.53 4.57
N GLU A 455 -21.77 16.23 4.78
CA GLU A 455 -20.58 15.67 5.47
C GLU A 455 -20.87 15.32 6.94
N LYS A 456 -21.70 16.10 7.65
CA LYS A 456 -22.02 15.83 9.05
C LYS A 456 -22.89 14.60 9.19
N GLU A 457 -23.84 14.45 8.30
CA GLU A 457 -24.70 13.25 8.27
C GLU A 457 -23.89 12.01 7.87
N ARG A 458 -22.99 12.12 6.89
CA ARG A 458 -22.05 11.05 6.55
C ARG A 458 -21.21 10.62 7.74
N GLN A 459 -20.67 11.59 8.48
CA GLN A 459 -19.88 11.32 9.69
C GLN A 459 -20.71 10.57 10.73
N ARG A 460 -21.94 11.02 10.98
CA ARG A 460 -22.85 10.36 11.93
C ARG A 460 -23.14 8.90 11.56
N ILE A 461 -23.35 8.65 10.26
CA ILE A 461 -23.58 7.29 9.75
C ILE A 461 -22.31 6.43 9.92
N PHE A 462 -21.14 6.95 9.57
CA PHE A 462 -19.87 6.23 9.74
C PHE A 462 -19.55 5.95 11.21
N ASP A 463 -19.86 6.88 12.11
CA ASP A 463 -19.69 6.68 13.55
C ASP A 463 -20.53 5.48 14.04
N ARG A 464 -21.81 5.42 13.63
CA ARG A 464 -22.69 4.31 14.04
C ARG A 464 -22.26 2.97 13.44
N VAL A 465 -21.81 2.95 12.17
CA VAL A 465 -21.27 1.73 11.53
C VAL A 465 -20.05 1.20 12.29
N GLN A 466 -19.14 2.10 12.70
CA GLN A 466 -17.96 1.73 13.48
C GLN A 466 -18.34 1.21 14.88
N GLU A 467 -19.32 1.84 15.54
CA GLU A 467 -19.84 1.37 16.83
C GLU A 467 -20.39 -0.07 16.72
N ILE A 468 -21.26 -0.33 15.75
CA ILE A 468 -21.79 -1.69 15.52
C ILE A 468 -20.66 -2.68 15.25
N ALA A 469 -19.65 -2.30 14.48
CA ALA A 469 -18.53 -3.17 14.17
C ALA A 469 -17.68 -3.50 15.40
N VAL A 470 -17.50 -2.55 16.32
CA VAL A 470 -16.80 -2.80 17.62
C VAL A 470 -17.69 -3.57 18.59
N GLU A 471 -19.00 -3.30 18.62
CA GLU A 471 -19.95 -4.02 19.47
C GLU A 471 -20.11 -5.50 19.07
N GLU A 472 -20.12 -5.80 17.77
CA GLU A 472 -20.40 -7.16 17.26
C GLU A 472 -19.14 -7.94 16.84
N GLU A 473 -18.00 -7.28 16.70
CA GLU A 473 -16.71 -7.87 16.35
C GLU A 473 -16.77 -8.82 15.14
N PRO A 474 -17.32 -8.40 14.00
CA PRO A 474 -17.32 -9.23 12.79
C PRO A 474 -15.91 -9.54 12.30
N LEU A 475 -14.99 -8.65 12.61
CA LEU A 475 -13.54 -8.72 12.45
C LEU A 475 -12.91 -8.16 13.73
N VAL A 476 -11.96 -8.85 14.30
CA VAL A 476 -11.21 -8.34 15.45
C VAL A 476 -10.05 -7.49 14.93
N ALA A 477 -10.16 -6.18 15.07
CA ALA A 477 -9.06 -5.27 14.73
C ALA A 477 -7.90 -5.47 15.72
N LEU A 478 -6.67 -5.49 15.23
CA LEU A 478 -5.47 -5.69 16.05
C LEU A 478 -4.67 -4.39 16.21
N PHE A 479 -4.18 -3.86 15.09
CA PHE A 479 -3.35 -2.66 15.08
C PHE A 479 -3.28 -2.04 13.69
N ASN A 480 -2.92 -0.76 13.67
CA ASN A 480 -2.51 -0.03 12.49
C ASN A 480 -0.99 -0.11 12.33
N ASP A 481 -0.49 -0.40 11.14
CA ASP A 481 0.95 -0.36 10.86
C ASP A 481 1.46 1.09 10.89
N MET A 482 2.76 1.25 11.12
CA MET A 482 3.49 2.46 10.75
C MET A 482 4.34 2.19 9.51
N ASN A 483 4.47 3.19 8.66
CA ASN A 483 5.43 3.16 7.57
C ASN A 483 6.84 3.40 8.12
N ILE A 484 7.79 2.56 7.76
CA ILE A 484 9.19 2.64 8.21
C ILE A 484 10.10 2.75 7.00
N VAL A 485 11.09 3.64 7.07
CA VAL A 485 12.23 3.70 6.17
C VAL A 485 13.53 3.81 6.97
N ALA A 486 14.55 3.09 6.55
CA ALA A 486 15.90 3.14 7.13
C ALA A 486 16.88 3.76 6.12
N TYR A 487 17.76 4.64 6.60
CA TYR A 487 18.65 5.40 5.74
C TYR A 487 19.93 5.87 6.45
N ASN A 488 20.94 6.14 5.66
CA ASN A 488 22.17 6.78 6.12
C ASN A 488 21.92 8.27 6.42
N LYS A 489 22.40 8.78 7.56
CA LYS A 489 22.20 10.19 7.99
C LYS A 489 22.83 11.23 7.06
N ARG A 490 23.59 10.80 6.04
CA ARG A 490 23.98 11.72 4.97
C ARG A 490 22.80 12.23 4.15
N LEU A 491 21.63 11.55 4.22
CA LEU A 491 20.38 12.00 3.66
C LEU A 491 19.61 12.82 4.69
N LYS A 492 19.18 14.02 4.32
CA LYS A 492 18.25 14.86 5.08
C LYS A 492 16.87 14.82 4.43
N ASN A 493 15.84 15.09 5.24
CA ASN A 493 14.44 15.09 4.80
C ASN A 493 13.96 13.75 4.21
N TYR A 494 14.62 12.65 4.55
CA TYR A 494 14.25 11.31 4.13
C TYR A 494 13.13 10.78 5.06
N LYS A 495 11.89 11.18 4.76
CA LYS A 495 10.72 10.89 5.60
C LYS A 495 9.73 10.01 4.82
N PRO A 496 9.16 8.96 5.45
CA PRO A 496 8.09 8.20 4.83
C PRO A 496 6.81 9.04 4.79
N LEU A 497 6.16 9.04 3.65
CA LEU A 497 4.79 9.50 3.45
C LEU A 497 3.87 8.28 3.33
N ILE A 498 2.60 8.50 3.02
CA ILE A 498 1.62 7.40 2.85
C ILE A 498 2.06 6.39 1.77
N TYR A 499 2.71 6.85 0.70
CA TYR A 499 3.05 6.02 -0.48
C TYR A 499 4.55 5.85 -0.74
N GLY A 500 5.42 6.38 0.07
CA GLY A 500 6.85 6.33 -0.14
C GLY A 500 7.57 7.56 0.41
N VAL A 501 8.75 7.84 -0.10
CA VAL A 501 9.55 9.02 0.24
C VAL A 501 9.42 10.03 -0.90
N ASP A 502 9.15 11.30 -0.59
CA ASP A 502 9.22 12.36 -1.60
C ASP A 502 10.69 12.68 -1.94
N LEU A 503 11.16 12.12 -3.04
CA LEU A 503 12.54 12.28 -3.48
C LEU A 503 12.90 13.74 -3.80
N SER A 504 11.92 14.60 -4.13
CA SER A 504 12.16 16.01 -4.44
C SER A 504 12.60 16.82 -3.20
N LYS A 505 12.25 16.35 -2.01
CA LYS A 505 12.59 16.98 -0.73
C LYS A 505 13.88 16.46 -0.11
N VAL A 506 14.42 15.35 -0.64
CA VAL A 506 15.64 14.74 -0.09
C VAL A 506 16.86 15.60 -0.41
N GLU A 507 17.74 15.76 0.57
CA GLU A 507 18.96 16.55 0.49
C GLU A 507 20.16 15.75 1.01
N LEU A 508 21.38 16.15 0.61
CA LEU A 508 22.60 15.69 1.24
C LEU A 508 22.97 16.58 2.43
N ALA A 509 23.48 15.99 3.49
CA ALA A 509 24.08 16.74 4.59
C ALA A 509 25.33 17.49 4.11
N GLU A 510 25.49 18.77 4.50
CA GLU A 510 26.64 19.59 4.10
C GLU A 510 27.98 19.06 4.62
N LYS A 511 27.97 18.47 5.80
CA LYS A 511 29.11 17.75 6.39
C LYS A 511 28.58 16.44 6.96
N TYR A 512 29.21 15.37 6.56
CA TYR A 512 28.97 14.04 7.10
C TYR A 512 30.33 13.52 7.60
N ASP A 513 30.54 13.61 8.89
CA ASP A 513 31.71 13.08 9.61
C ASP A 513 31.44 11.66 10.09
#